data_b0b1865ee63b5216b35a7fae5405f13b
#
_entry.id   b0b1865ee63b5216b35a7fae5405f13b
#
_cell.length_a   1.000
_cell.length_b   1.000
_cell.length_c   1.000
_cell.angle_alpha   90.00
_cell.angle_beta   90.00
_cell.angle_gamma   90.00
#
_symmetry.space_group_name_H-M   'P 1'
#
loop_
_entity.id
_entity.type
_entity.pdbx_description
1 polymer ?
#
loop_
_entity_poly.entity_id
_entity_poly.type
_entity_poly.pdbx_seq_one_letter_code
_entity_poly.pdbx_strand_id
1 'polypeptide(L)'
;MFLKWFYRISAFLVFILLLILVRFGWAIRDRHPDADMNVHIETEEDFLQAGFASVDITPQVPDTWIDKNEDAQYDPKDGDTFTDGNGNGKFDPVWMAGFQNNRPAMGVHDPLWARTMIIANGKHKIALTVIDAIGFGADDIISVKKMVATKLNIDYVVIMSTHSHETPDLVGLWGKSPFSSGVDNTYKNQVQEGILQSITQAHRHLSPAIFRVGHDLTGAANLVEHSREPIVMDPRINILQAIDAEMDTTLGVFFNWSNHPETLW
;
A
#
# COMPACT_ATOMS: atom_id res chain seq x y z
N MET A 1 -38.21 30.23 32.65
CA MET A 1 -36.77 30.36 32.31
C MET A 1 -36.15 29.04 31.87
N PHE A 2 -36.39 27.92 32.54
CA PHE A 2 -35.88 26.58 32.28
C PHE A 2 -36.23 26.05 30.88
N LEU A 3 -37.49 26.18 30.43
CA LEU A 3 -37.97 25.69 29.15
C LEU A 3 -37.28 26.37 27.94
N LYS A 4 -36.99 27.67 28.02
CA LYS A 4 -36.27 28.40 26.98
C LYS A 4 -34.79 27.96 26.88
N TRP A 5 -34.19 27.61 28.00
CA TRP A 5 -32.81 27.07 28.04
C TRP A 5 -32.76 25.64 27.45
N PHE A 6 -33.73 24.80 27.78
CA PHE A 6 -33.86 23.48 27.23
C PHE A 6 -33.96 23.51 25.71
N TYR A 7 -34.83 24.33 25.11
CA TYR A 7 -34.94 24.46 23.66
C TYR A 7 -33.65 24.97 23.01
N ARG A 8 -32.93 25.88 23.65
CA ARG A 8 -31.64 26.36 23.13
C ARG A 8 -30.56 25.26 23.10
N ILE A 9 -30.48 24.50 24.18
CA ILE A 9 -29.54 23.36 24.24
C ILE A 9 -29.92 22.31 23.20
N SER A 10 -31.20 21.95 23.10
CA SER A 10 -31.66 20.98 22.09
C SER A 10 -31.39 21.46 20.67
N ALA A 11 -31.65 22.71 20.35
CA ALA A 11 -31.34 23.28 19.04
C ALA A 11 -29.83 23.26 18.74
N PHE A 12 -29.00 23.54 19.73
CA PHE A 12 -27.54 23.49 19.61
C PHE A 12 -27.04 22.05 19.36
N LEU A 13 -27.58 21.07 20.08
CA LEU A 13 -27.25 19.67 19.90
C LEU A 13 -27.67 19.15 18.52
N VAL A 14 -28.88 19.53 18.05
CA VAL A 14 -29.34 19.21 16.69
C VAL A 14 -28.45 19.84 15.64
N PHE A 15 -28.03 21.09 15.85
CA PHE A 15 -27.10 21.76 14.94
C PHE A 15 -25.74 21.04 14.85
N ILE A 16 -25.16 20.64 16.01
CA ILE A 16 -23.93 19.84 16.04
C ILE A 16 -24.11 18.51 15.32
N LEU A 17 -25.23 17.81 15.56
CA LEU A 17 -25.53 16.55 14.89
C LEU A 17 -25.61 16.74 13.37
N LEU A 18 -26.25 17.79 12.90
CA LEU A 18 -26.32 18.11 11.48
C LEU A 18 -24.93 18.37 10.88
N LEU A 19 -24.08 19.12 11.58
CA LEU A 19 -22.70 19.34 11.13
C LEU A 19 -21.91 18.02 11.04
N ILE A 20 -22.07 17.13 12.02
CA ILE A 20 -21.45 15.80 12.01
C ILE A 20 -21.96 14.99 10.81
N LEU A 21 -23.28 14.96 10.56
CA LEU A 21 -23.87 14.24 9.44
C LEU A 21 -23.42 14.79 8.09
N VAL A 22 -23.36 16.11 7.94
CA VAL A 22 -22.84 16.75 6.70
C VAL A 22 -21.37 16.39 6.49
N ARG A 23 -20.56 16.45 7.53
CA ARG A 23 -19.14 16.10 7.44
C ARG A 23 -18.95 14.60 7.12
N PHE A 24 -19.74 13.75 7.74
CA PHE A 24 -19.72 12.31 7.47
C PHE A 24 -20.14 12.02 6.03
N GLY A 25 -21.25 12.60 5.55
CA GLY A 25 -21.69 12.44 4.16
C GLY A 25 -20.65 12.95 3.16
N TRP A 26 -19.94 14.04 3.50
CA TRP A 26 -18.85 14.52 2.67
C TRP A 26 -17.63 13.58 2.68
N ALA A 27 -17.32 12.96 3.82
CA ALA A 27 -16.19 12.05 3.97
C ALA A 27 -16.38 10.72 3.22
N ILE A 28 -17.64 10.19 3.19
CA ILE A 28 -17.96 8.90 2.55
C ILE A 28 -18.42 9.02 1.10
N ARG A 29 -18.49 10.25 0.56
CA ARG A 29 -18.90 10.42 -0.85
C ARG A 29 -17.88 9.76 -1.78
N ASP A 30 -18.35 9.20 -2.87
CA ASP A 30 -17.49 8.82 -3.98
C ASP A 30 -16.80 10.08 -4.54
N ARG A 31 -15.48 10.09 -4.54
CA ARG A 31 -14.65 11.19 -5.06
C ARG A 31 -14.28 11.01 -6.52
N HIS A 32 -14.55 9.83 -7.06
CA HIS A 32 -14.18 9.43 -8.40
C HIS A 32 -15.31 8.64 -9.09
N PRO A 33 -16.52 9.24 -9.19
CA PRO A 33 -17.69 8.54 -9.75
C PRO A 33 -17.52 8.12 -11.21
N ASP A 34 -16.58 8.77 -11.92
CA ASP A 34 -16.27 8.47 -13.32
C ASP A 34 -15.06 7.52 -13.49
N ALA A 35 -14.55 6.93 -12.39
CA ALA A 35 -13.45 5.96 -12.47
C ALA A 35 -13.96 4.66 -13.08
N ASP A 36 -13.63 4.41 -14.33
CA ASP A 36 -13.93 3.15 -15.01
C ASP A 36 -12.83 2.12 -14.73
N MET A 37 -13.26 0.93 -14.29
CA MET A 37 -12.39 -0.23 -14.04
C MET A 37 -12.45 -1.26 -15.18
N ASN A 38 -13.31 -1.06 -16.17
CA ASN A 38 -13.46 -1.98 -17.28
C ASN A 38 -12.49 -1.59 -18.40
N VAL A 39 -11.54 -2.47 -18.67
CA VAL A 39 -10.59 -2.32 -19.78
C VAL A 39 -10.72 -3.54 -20.68
N HIS A 40 -11.04 -3.29 -21.94
CA HIS A 40 -11.05 -4.29 -23.00
C HIS A 40 -10.13 -3.83 -24.12
N ILE A 41 -9.06 -4.58 -24.35
CA ILE A 41 -8.04 -4.28 -25.35
C ILE A 41 -7.96 -5.47 -26.31
N GLU A 42 -8.23 -5.22 -27.59
CA GLU A 42 -8.01 -6.17 -28.66
C GLU A 42 -6.73 -5.80 -29.42
N THR A 43 -5.91 -6.78 -29.73
CA THR A 43 -4.69 -6.60 -30.51
C THR A 43 -4.51 -7.78 -31.47
N GLU A 44 -4.05 -7.49 -32.68
CA GLU A 44 -3.66 -8.49 -33.69
C GLU A 44 -2.15 -8.78 -33.62
N GLU A 45 -1.42 -8.11 -32.74
CA GLU A 45 0.02 -8.27 -32.59
C GLU A 45 0.36 -9.55 -31.82
N ASP A 46 1.23 -10.38 -32.37
CA ASP A 46 1.71 -11.63 -31.75
C ASP A 46 3.01 -11.45 -30.96
N PHE A 47 3.47 -10.23 -30.82
CA PHE A 47 4.76 -9.91 -30.22
C PHE A 47 4.62 -9.40 -28.80
N LEU A 48 5.08 -10.22 -27.85
CA LEU A 48 5.05 -9.84 -26.43
C LEU A 48 6.40 -9.29 -25.97
N GLN A 49 6.34 -8.31 -25.08
CA GLN A 49 7.49 -7.75 -24.37
C GLN A 49 7.21 -7.72 -22.88
N ALA A 50 8.28 -7.82 -22.09
CA ALA A 50 8.26 -7.60 -20.65
C ALA A 50 9.32 -6.58 -20.24
N GLY A 51 9.00 -5.79 -19.22
CA GLY A 51 9.95 -4.91 -18.57
C GLY A 51 9.79 -4.94 -17.07
N PHE A 52 10.91 -4.92 -16.35
CA PHE A 52 10.93 -4.99 -14.89
C PHE A 52 11.74 -3.85 -14.31
N ALA A 53 11.30 -3.36 -13.15
CA ALA A 53 12.06 -2.41 -12.34
C ALA A 53 11.64 -2.48 -10.86
N SER A 54 12.55 -2.06 -9.99
CA SER A 54 12.29 -1.85 -8.57
C SER A 54 12.84 -0.50 -8.13
N VAL A 55 12.11 0.20 -7.28
CA VAL A 55 12.51 1.48 -6.69
C VAL A 55 12.35 1.39 -5.19
N ASP A 56 13.37 1.79 -4.47
CA ASP A 56 13.36 1.88 -3.01
C ASP A 56 12.38 2.97 -2.55
N ILE A 57 11.43 2.59 -1.71
CA ILE A 57 10.44 3.47 -1.08
C ILE A 57 10.55 3.47 0.45
N THR A 58 11.68 3.03 0.98
CA THR A 58 11.92 2.98 2.42
C THR A 58 11.78 4.38 3.04
N PRO A 59 11.03 4.55 4.13
CA PRO A 59 10.94 5.83 4.81
C PRO A 59 12.24 6.18 5.53
N GLN A 60 12.48 7.46 5.74
CA GLN A 60 13.40 7.86 6.78
C GLN A 60 12.72 7.66 8.14
N VAL A 61 13.43 7.02 9.07
CA VAL A 61 13.02 6.90 10.47
C VAL A 61 13.88 7.89 11.24
N PRO A 62 13.36 9.11 11.52
CA PRO A 62 14.17 10.18 12.09
C PRO A 62 14.62 9.86 13.53
N ASP A 63 13.76 9.19 14.28
CA ASP A 63 14.00 8.82 15.66
C ASP A 63 13.79 7.33 15.89
N THR A 64 14.64 6.76 16.73
CA THR A 64 14.49 5.38 17.22
C THR A 64 14.08 5.40 18.70
N TRP A 65 13.53 4.31 19.18
CA TRP A 65 13.10 4.21 20.56
C TRP A 65 13.38 2.84 21.18
N ILE A 66 13.30 2.77 22.48
CA ILE A 66 13.48 1.53 23.26
C ILE A 66 12.16 1.23 23.94
N ASP A 67 11.58 0.10 23.61
CA ASP A 67 10.42 -0.50 24.26
C ASP A 67 10.91 -1.21 25.55
N LYS A 68 10.55 -0.65 26.69
CA LYS A 68 11.05 -1.12 27.98
C LYS A 68 10.25 -2.30 28.53
N ASN A 69 8.96 -2.34 28.24
CA ASN A 69 8.02 -3.35 28.74
C ASN A 69 7.62 -4.37 27.66
N GLU A 70 8.16 -4.23 26.43
CA GLU A 70 7.94 -5.14 25.31
C GLU A 70 6.46 -5.24 24.87
N ASP A 71 5.72 -4.11 24.93
CA ASP A 71 4.32 -4.06 24.49
C ASP A 71 4.11 -3.45 23.11
N ALA A 72 5.22 -3.08 22.44
CA ALA A 72 5.26 -2.44 21.12
C ALA A 72 4.49 -1.12 21.05
N GLN A 73 4.31 -0.41 22.16
CA GLN A 73 3.66 0.90 22.24
C GLN A 73 4.57 1.89 22.95
N TYR A 74 4.67 3.09 22.42
CA TYR A 74 5.53 4.10 23.03
C TYR A 74 4.80 4.88 24.13
N ASP A 75 5.17 4.65 25.41
CA ASP A 75 4.73 5.45 26.55
C ASP A 75 5.92 5.75 27.49
N PRO A 76 6.37 7.01 27.59
CA PRO A 76 7.40 7.40 28.55
C PRO A 76 7.09 7.09 30.02
N LYS A 77 5.80 6.86 30.37
CA LYS A 77 5.43 6.47 31.74
C LYS A 77 5.81 5.03 32.06
N ASP A 78 5.91 4.17 31.05
CA ASP A 78 6.33 2.80 31.19
C ASP A 78 7.87 2.65 31.14
N GLY A 79 8.54 3.77 31.00
CA GLY A 79 9.99 3.88 31.01
C GLY A 79 10.62 3.88 29.62
N ASP A 80 9.81 4.00 28.56
CA ASP A 80 10.31 4.08 27.21
C ASP A 80 11.10 5.37 26.97
N THR A 81 12.12 5.24 26.17
CA THR A 81 13.00 6.34 25.80
C THR A 81 13.18 6.39 24.30
N PHE A 82 13.47 7.57 23.77
CA PHE A 82 13.80 7.70 22.35
C PHE A 82 15.18 8.34 22.17
N THR A 83 15.75 8.08 21.01
CA THR A 83 16.95 8.74 20.51
C THR A 83 16.53 9.73 19.45
N ASP A 84 16.76 11.02 19.73
CA ASP A 84 16.51 12.13 18.80
C ASP A 84 17.58 12.13 17.71
N GLY A 85 17.28 11.50 16.59
CA GLY A 85 18.25 11.35 15.48
C GLY A 85 18.32 12.58 14.58
N ASN A 86 17.27 13.42 14.58
CA ASN A 86 17.25 14.68 13.81
C ASN A 86 17.61 15.93 14.63
N GLY A 87 17.78 15.81 15.96
CA GLY A 87 18.27 16.86 16.85
C GLY A 87 17.25 17.99 17.14
N ASN A 88 15.95 17.72 16.97
CA ASN A 88 14.92 18.75 17.15
C ASN A 88 14.29 18.80 18.56
N GLY A 89 14.69 17.89 19.46
CA GLY A 89 14.24 17.82 20.86
C GLY A 89 12.84 17.22 21.03
N LYS A 90 12.29 16.55 20.04
CA LYS A 90 10.96 15.94 20.06
C LYS A 90 11.03 14.52 19.52
N PHE A 91 10.08 13.68 19.88
CA PHE A 91 9.92 12.37 19.28
C PHE A 91 9.10 12.48 17.99
N ASP A 92 9.70 12.12 16.86
CA ASP A 92 9.10 12.13 15.53
C ASP A 92 8.88 10.67 15.05
N PRO A 93 7.77 10.02 15.44
CA PRO A 93 7.51 8.62 15.16
C PRO A 93 7.11 8.40 13.70
N VAL A 94 7.59 7.31 13.11
CA VAL A 94 6.98 6.70 11.93
C VAL A 94 6.00 5.65 12.41
N TRP A 95 4.70 5.90 12.26
CA TRP A 95 3.67 4.99 12.75
C TRP A 95 3.54 3.77 11.87
N MET A 96 3.64 2.58 12.48
CA MET A 96 3.54 1.29 11.82
C MET A 96 2.09 0.85 11.70
N ALA A 97 1.74 0.31 10.52
CA ALA A 97 0.40 -0.21 10.25
C ALA A 97 0.24 -1.69 10.71
N GLY A 98 -1.01 -2.11 10.88
CA GLY A 98 -1.39 -3.52 10.90
C GLY A 98 -1.77 -4.12 12.23
N PHE A 99 -1.22 -3.63 13.33
CA PHE A 99 -1.55 -4.13 14.68
C PHE A 99 -2.24 -3.03 15.52
N GLN A 100 -1.73 -2.75 16.72
CA GLN A 100 -2.30 -1.72 17.59
C GLN A 100 -1.89 -0.30 17.18
N ASN A 101 -2.62 0.69 17.66
CA ASN A 101 -2.18 2.09 17.61
C ASN A 101 -1.00 2.33 18.56
N ASN A 102 -0.35 3.47 18.42
CA ASN A 102 0.81 3.89 19.22
C ASN A 102 2.03 2.99 19.05
N ARG A 103 2.17 2.34 17.88
CA ARG A 103 3.31 1.50 17.51
C ARG A 103 4.22 2.26 16.54
N PRO A 104 5.27 2.95 17.02
CA PRO A 104 6.24 3.59 16.14
C PRO A 104 7.28 2.60 15.65
N ALA A 105 7.87 2.86 14.49
CA ALA A 105 9.00 2.09 13.99
C ALA A 105 10.21 2.25 14.92
N MET A 106 10.92 1.17 15.17
CA MET A 106 12.18 1.15 15.93
C MET A 106 13.41 1.35 15.04
N GLY A 107 13.24 1.23 13.73
CA GLY A 107 14.28 1.34 12.72
C GLY A 107 13.86 0.71 11.40
N VAL A 108 14.82 0.49 10.52
CA VAL A 108 14.63 -0.21 9.24
C VAL A 108 15.43 -1.50 9.29
N HIS A 109 14.77 -2.65 9.16
CA HIS A 109 15.43 -3.95 9.03
C HIS A 109 15.72 -4.26 7.56
N ASP A 110 14.68 -4.20 6.72
CA ASP A 110 14.77 -4.43 5.29
C ASP A 110 14.20 -3.24 4.51
N PRO A 111 14.76 -2.91 3.34
CA PRO A 111 14.22 -1.85 2.50
C PRO A 111 12.85 -2.23 1.93
N LEU A 112 11.98 -1.21 1.81
CA LEU A 112 10.66 -1.32 1.20
C LEU A 112 10.72 -0.94 -0.27
N TRP A 113 9.94 -1.62 -1.13
CA TRP A 113 10.06 -1.48 -2.57
C TRP A 113 8.73 -1.20 -3.26
N ALA A 114 8.80 -0.44 -4.34
CA ALA A 114 7.83 -0.44 -5.42
C ALA A 114 8.41 -1.26 -6.59
N ARG A 115 7.80 -2.39 -6.92
CA ARG A 115 8.26 -3.31 -7.97
C ARG A 115 7.23 -3.34 -9.09
N THR A 116 7.67 -3.14 -10.31
CA THR A 116 6.79 -3.11 -11.48
C THR A 116 7.22 -4.14 -12.52
N MET A 117 6.21 -4.83 -13.06
CA MET A 117 6.26 -5.58 -14.30
C MET A 117 5.37 -4.89 -15.32
N ILE A 118 5.89 -4.63 -16.52
CA ILE A 118 5.08 -4.21 -17.66
C ILE A 118 4.99 -5.36 -18.65
N ILE A 119 3.77 -5.61 -19.12
CA ILE A 119 3.48 -6.50 -20.23
C ILE A 119 3.03 -5.62 -21.39
N ALA A 120 3.69 -5.78 -22.54
CA ALA A 120 3.34 -5.06 -23.74
C ALA A 120 3.06 -6.00 -24.91
N ASN A 121 2.08 -5.62 -25.74
CA ASN A 121 1.78 -6.25 -27.02
C ASN A 121 1.57 -5.14 -28.05
N GLY A 122 2.56 -4.93 -28.92
CA GLY A 122 2.58 -3.80 -29.83
C GLY A 122 2.50 -2.45 -29.07
N LYS A 123 1.50 -1.65 -29.37
CA LYS A 123 1.28 -0.36 -28.71
C LYS A 123 0.63 -0.46 -27.34
N HIS A 124 0.01 -1.61 -27.02
CA HIS A 124 -0.75 -1.79 -25.78
C HIS A 124 0.14 -2.25 -24.64
N LYS A 125 -0.06 -1.65 -23.46
CA LYS A 125 0.77 -1.88 -22.27
C LYS A 125 -0.08 -1.93 -21.01
N ILE A 126 0.24 -2.89 -20.15
CA ILE A 126 -0.32 -3.02 -18.81
C ILE A 126 0.84 -2.98 -17.80
N ALA A 127 0.74 -2.14 -16.79
CA ALA A 127 1.68 -2.11 -15.68
C ALA A 127 1.07 -2.79 -14.45
N LEU A 128 1.77 -3.76 -13.92
CA LEU A 128 1.47 -4.44 -12.65
C LEU A 128 2.52 -3.99 -11.64
N THR A 129 2.11 -3.19 -10.65
CA THR A 129 3.02 -2.67 -9.62
C THR A 129 2.62 -3.21 -8.27
N VAL A 130 3.59 -3.73 -7.52
CA VAL A 130 3.45 -4.17 -6.14
C VAL A 130 4.29 -3.26 -5.25
N ILE A 131 3.70 -2.77 -4.17
CA ILE A 131 4.40 -1.99 -3.15
C ILE A 131 4.43 -2.75 -1.82
N ASP A 132 5.52 -2.61 -1.09
CA ASP A 132 5.62 -3.11 0.28
C ASP A 132 4.88 -2.14 1.21
N ALA A 133 3.63 -2.43 1.46
CA ALA A 133 2.71 -1.66 2.29
C ALA A 133 1.55 -2.54 2.76
N ILE A 134 0.90 -2.17 3.85
CA ILE A 134 -0.33 -2.85 4.30
C ILE A 134 -1.49 -2.62 3.33
N GLY A 135 -1.54 -1.45 2.71
CA GLY A 135 -2.58 -1.05 1.78
C GLY A 135 -2.28 0.32 1.20
N PHE A 136 -2.99 0.67 0.13
CA PHE A 136 -2.87 1.97 -0.52
C PHE A 136 -4.25 2.47 -0.94
N GLY A 137 -4.56 3.71 -0.60
CA GLY A 137 -5.90 4.26 -0.79
C GLY A 137 -6.31 4.40 -2.26
N ALA A 138 -7.60 4.24 -2.56
CA ALA A 138 -8.13 4.41 -3.92
C ALA A 138 -7.81 5.81 -4.50
N ASP A 139 -7.93 6.87 -3.69
CA ASP A 139 -7.59 8.24 -4.10
C ASP A 139 -6.10 8.37 -4.50
N ASP A 140 -5.22 7.68 -3.76
CA ASP A 140 -3.77 7.67 -4.03
C ASP A 140 -3.45 6.89 -5.30
N ILE A 141 -4.10 5.72 -5.49
CA ILE A 141 -4.00 4.92 -6.72
C ILE A 141 -4.43 5.75 -7.94
N ILE A 142 -5.55 6.45 -7.85
CA ILE A 142 -6.06 7.30 -8.95
C ILE A 142 -5.11 8.46 -9.23
N SER A 143 -4.51 9.03 -8.18
CA SER A 143 -3.48 10.08 -8.33
C SER A 143 -2.28 9.58 -9.12
N VAL A 144 -1.75 8.40 -8.79
CA VAL A 144 -0.65 7.76 -9.53
C VAL A 144 -1.05 7.45 -10.97
N LYS A 145 -2.26 6.88 -11.20
CA LYS A 145 -2.77 6.61 -12.56
C LYS A 145 -2.80 7.87 -13.42
N LYS A 146 -3.22 9.00 -12.85
CA LYS A 146 -3.19 10.30 -13.55
C LYS A 146 -1.77 10.75 -13.88
N MET A 147 -0.81 10.60 -12.96
CA MET A 147 0.59 10.91 -13.22
C MET A 147 1.17 10.05 -14.34
N VAL A 148 0.87 8.74 -14.34
CA VAL A 148 1.30 7.80 -15.40
C VAL A 148 0.69 8.20 -16.74
N ALA A 149 -0.62 8.46 -16.80
CA ALA A 149 -1.33 8.83 -18.03
C ALA A 149 -0.79 10.11 -18.66
N THR A 150 -0.26 11.04 -17.87
CA THR A 150 0.33 12.28 -18.40
C THR A 150 1.77 12.12 -18.92
N LYS A 151 2.48 11.08 -18.50
CA LYS A 151 3.91 10.90 -18.79
C LYS A 151 4.21 9.70 -19.69
N LEU A 152 3.36 8.67 -19.65
CA LEU A 152 3.58 7.39 -20.31
C LEU A 152 2.34 6.95 -21.08
N ASN A 153 2.56 6.28 -22.21
CA ASN A 153 1.49 5.62 -22.94
C ASN A 153 1.31 4.19 -22.42
N ILE A 154 0.55 4.04 -21.34
CA ILE A 154 0.20 2.77 -20.70
C ILE A 154 -1.32 2.73 -20.58
N ASP A 155 -1.94 1.68 -21.14
CA ASP A 155 -3.39 1.57 -21.21
C ASP A 155 -4.01 1.28 -19.85
N TYR A 156 -3.32 0.48 -19.01
CA TYR A 156 -3.84 0.12 -17.70
C TYR A 156 -2.73 -0.04 -16.65
N VAL A 157 -3.01 0.45 -15.45
CA VAL A 157 -2.11 0.37 -14.30
C VAL A 157 -2.84 -0.30 -13.15
N VAL A 158 -2.28 -1.41 -12.65
CA VAL A 158 -2.71 -2.10 -11.43
C VAL A 158 -1.68 -1.83 -10.34
N ILE A 159 -2.11 -1.35 -9.19
CA ILE A 159 -1.27 -1.16 -8.02
C ILE A 159 -1.80 -2.07 -6.92
N MET A 160 -0.92 -2.89 -6.38
CA MET A 160 -1.19 -3.90 -5.35
C MET A 160 -0.27 -3.67 -4.16
N SER A 161 -0.69 -4.11 -2.99
CA SER A 161 0.13 -4.09 -1.77
C SER A 161 0.46 -5.51 -1.34
N THR A 162 1.63 -5.71 -0.77
CA THR A 162 2.03 -7.00 -0.16
C THR A 162 1.23 -7.32 1.10
N HIS A 163 0.51 -6.35 1.64
CA HIS A 163 -0.21 -6.40 2.91
C HIS A 163 0.70 -6.64 4.11
N SER A 164 1.97 -6.22 4.02
CA SER A 164 2.91 -6.34 5.12
C SER A 164 2.50 -5.44 6.29
N HIS A 165 2.52 -6.00 7.50
CA HIS A 165 2.27 -5.30 8.75
C HIS A 165 3.53 -4.66 9.36
N GLU A 166 4.66 -4.77 8.65
CA GLU A 166 5.95 -4.15 9.04
C GLU A 166 6.27 -2.94 8.15
N THR A 167 5.26 -2.12 7.86
CA THR A 167 5.37 -0.95 6.99
C THR A 167 4.65 0.26 7.59
N PRO A 168 5.00 1.49 7.21
CA PRO A 168 4.32 2.68 7.69
C PRO A 168 2.84 2.73 7.31
N ASP A 169 2.05 3.43 8.12
CA ASP A 169 0.63 3.67 7.84
C ASP A 169 0.45 4.57 6.61
N LEU A 170 -0.11 4.00 5.53
CA LEU A 170 -0.54 4.72 4.32
C LEU A 170 -2.06 4.80 4.18
N VAL A 171 -2.81 4.18 5.10
CA VAL A 171 -4.28 4.08 5.08
C VAL A 171 -4.93 5.09 6.03
N GLY A 172 -4.26 5.42 7.14
CA GLY A 172 -4.71 6.40 8.12
C GLY A 172 -5.45 5.81 9.32
N LEU A 173 -5.23 4.51 9.59
CA LEU A 173 -5.88 3.80 10.70
C LEU A 173 -4.97 3.62 11.91
N TRP A 174 -3.65 3.71 11.73
CA TRP A 174 -2.66 3.41 12.76
C TRP A 174 -1.81 4.64 13.08
N GLY A 175 -2.26 5.43 14.03
CA GLY A 175 -1.53 6.59 14.56
C GLY A 175 -1.28 6.44 16.05
N LYS A 176 -1.04 7.54 16.72
CA LYS A 176 -0.87 7.59 18.18
C LYS A 176 -2.10 7.05 18.94
N SER A 177 -3.29 7.12 18.34
CA SER A 177 -4.54 6.66 18.95
C SER A 177 -5.54 6.27 17.85
N PRO A 178 -6.64 5.57 18.20
CA PRO A 178 -7.70 5.23 17.22
C PRO A 178 -8.36 6.46 16.53
N PHE A 179 -8.12 7.66 17.05
CA PHE A 179 -8.68 8.91 16.52
C PHE A 179 -7.66 9.76 15.76
N SER A 180 -6.43 9.26 15.61
CA SER A 180 -5.35 9.95 14.90
C SER A 180 -4.82 9.11 13.76
N SER A 181 -4.65 9.72 12.58
CA SER A 181 -4.00 9.10 11.44
C SER A 181 -2.49 8.99 11.69
N GLY A 182 -1.90 7.89 11.27
CA GLY A 182 -0.45 7.70 11.24
C GLY A 182 0.21 8.10 9.92
N VAL A 183 -0.57 8.52 8.94
CA VAL A 183 -0.05 8.86 7.60
C VAL A 183 0.86 10.07 7.65
N ASP A 184 2.11 9.88 7.26
CA ASP A 184 3.01 10.96 6.84
C ASP A 184 2.79 11.26 5.36
N ASN A 185 2.31 12.46 5.06
CA ASN A 185 2.06 12.88 3.68
C ASN A 185 3.34 13.02 2.85
N THR A 186 4.48 13.31 3.48
CA THR A 186 5.77 13.37 2.80
C THR A 186 6.17 11.99 2.32
N TYR A 187 6.08 11.00 3.20
CA TYR A 187 6.34 9.61 2.86
C TYR A 187 5.32 9.08 1.83
N LYS A 188 4.04 9.39 1.98
CA LYS A 188 3.03 9.00 0.99
C LYS A 188 3.33 9.55 -0.41
N ASN A 189 3.77 10.78 -0.51
CA ASN A 189 4.21 11.38 -1.78
C ASN A 189 5.45 10.67 -2.33
N GLN A 190 6.42 10.31 -1.47
CA GLN A 190 7.59 9.50 -1.85
C GLN A 190 7.18 8.15 -2.45
N VAL A 191 6.19 7.47 -1.85
CA VAL A 191 5.65 6.21 -2.37
C VAL A 191 4.99 6.41 -3.74
N GLN A 192 4.17 7.45 -3.92
CA GLN A 192 3.55 7.76 -5.21
C GLN A 192 4.59 8.02 -6.31
N GLU A 193 5.62 8.78 -6.01
CA GLU A 193 6.73 9.05 -6.94
C GLU A 193 7.56 7.77 -7.19
N GLY A 194 7.81 6.94 -6.18
CA GLY A 194 8.48 5.66 -6.30
C GLY A 194 7.74 4.69 -7.24
N ILE A 195 6.41 4.63 -7.14
CA ILE A 195 5.56 3.87 -8.06
C ILE A 195 5.72 4.39 -9.50
N LEU A 196 5.60 5.70 -9.69
CA LEU A 196 5.75 6.31 -11.01
C LEU A 196 7.15 6.04 -11.60
N GLN A 197 8.19 6.13 -10.78
CA GLN A 197 9.57 5.85 -11.19
C GLN A 197 9.75 4.38 -11.57
N SER A 198 9.23 3.43 -10.79
CA SER A 198 9.33 2.01 -11.09
C SER A 198 8.62 1.67 -12.41
N ILE A 199 7.43 2.23 -12.65
CA ILE A 199 6.70 2.08 -13.93
C ILE A 199 7.52 2.68 -15.08
N THR A 200 8.09 3.87 -14.89
CA THR A 200 8.89 4.54 -15.92
C THR A 200 10.15 3.73 -16.27
N GLN A 201 10.83 3.18 -15.28
CA GLN A 201 12.01 2.35 -15.49
C GLN A 201 11.64 1.03 -16.17
N ALA A 202 10.60 0.34 -15.70
CA ALA A 202 10.12 -0.90 -16.32
C ALA A 202 9.72 -0.67 -17.79
N HIS A 203 9.08 0.46 -18.10
CA HIS A 203 8.72 0.83 -19.47
C HIS A 203 9.96 1.02 -20.37
N ARG A 204 11.06 1.53 -19.83
CA ARG A 204 12.32 1.68 -20.57
C ARG A 204 13.06 0.36 -20.78
N HIS A 205 12.79 -0.62 -19.94
CA HIS A 205 13.44 -1.95 -19.97
C HIS A 205 12.60 -2.99 -20.72
N LEU A 206 11.61 -2.58 -21.53
CA LEU A 206 10.85 -3.50 -22.36
C LEU A 206 11.76 -4.22 -23.34
N SER A 207 11.73 -5.55 -23.29
CA SER A 207 12.43 -6.46 -24.22
C SER A 207 11.50 -7.58 -24.68
N PRO A 208 11.78 -8.22 -25.83
CA PRO A 208 11.03 -9.37 -26.32
C PRO A 208 10.96 -10.48 -25.27
N ALA A 209 9.76 -11.01 -25.01
CA ALA A 209 9.56 -11.97 -23.95
C ALA A 209 8.58 -13.09 -24.31
N ILE A 210 8.88 -14.28 -23.79
CA ILE A 210 7.97 -15.43 -23.75
C ILE A 210 7.43 -15.52 -22.32
N PHE A 211 6.12 -15.69 -22.18
CA PHE A 211 5.50 -15.84 -20.89
C PHE A 211 5.15 -17.29 -20.60
N ARG A 212 5.48 -17.75 -19.39
CA ARG A 212 5.05 -19.03 -18.83
C ARG A 212 4.15 -18.77 -17.63
N VAL A 213 2.99 -19.44 -17.62
CA VAL A 213 2.04 -19.40 -16.51
C VAL A 213 2.06 -20.76 -15.81
N GLY A 214 2.13 -20.73 -14.50
CA GLY A 214 2.08 -21.91 -13.67
C GLY A 214 1.33 -21.68 -12.37
N HIS A 215 0.97 -22.76 -11.70
CA HIS A 215 0.45 -22.71 -10.35
C HIS A 215 0.93 -23.93 -9.55
N ASP A 216 1.09 -23.74 -8.26
CA ASP A 216 1.35 -24.80 -7.30
C ASP A 216 0.22 -24.83 -6.27
N LEU A 217 -0.41 -26.00 -6.11
CA LEU A 217 -1.52 -26.22 -5.17
C LEU A 217 -1.05 -26.70 -3.79
N THR A 218 0.22 -27.00 -3.65
CA THR A 218 0.79 -27.63 -2.46
C THR A 218 1.92 -26.84 -1.81
N GLY A 219 2.52 -25.88 -2.53
CA GLY A 219 3.70 -25.14 -2.08
C GLY A 219 3.47 -24.31 -0.82
N ALA A 220 2.23 -23.87 -0.59
CA ALA A 220 1.84 -23.15 0.61
C ALA A 220 1.28 -24.07 1.72
N ALA A 221 1.23 -25.39 1.52
CA ALA A 221 0.72 -26.30 2.52
C ALA A 221 1.58 -26.21 3.80
N ASN A 222 0.91 -26.01 4.95
CA ASN A 222 1.51 -25.81 6.28
C ASN A 222 2.29 -24.50 6.46
N LEU A 223 2.23 -23.57 5.49
CA LEU A 223 2.82 -22.23 5.61
C LEU A 223 1.78 -21.15 5.92
N VAL A 224 0.51 -21.49 5.81
CA VAL A 224 -0.63 -20.61 6.15
C VAL A 224 -1.61 -21.35 7.04
N GLU A 225 -2.19 -20.62 7.97
CA GLU A 225 -3.23 -21.11 8.87
C GLU A 225 -4.47 -20.22 8.73
N HIS A 226 -5.65 -20.80 8.86
CA HIS A 226 -6.90 -20.07 8.93
C HIS A 226 -7.47 -20.17 10.33
N SER A 227 -7.48 -19.07 11.06
CA SER A 227 -7.85 -19.02 12.49
C SER A 227 -9.35 -18.86 12.76
N ARG A 228 -10.20 -18.77 11.72
CA ARG A 228 -11.64 -18.51 11.85
C ARG A 228 -12.48 -19.58 11.15
N GLU A 229 -13.58 -19.98 11.77
CA GLU A 229 -14.56 -20.87 11.15
C GLU A 229 -15.60 -20.09 10.30
N PRO A 230 -16.10 -20.63 9.16
CA PRO A 230 -15.63 -21.88 8.52
C PRO A 230 -14.23 -21.69 7.89
N ILE A 231 -13.42 -22.74 7.92
CA ILE A 231 -12.08 -22.71 7.30
C ILE A 231 -12.21 -22.64 5.79
N VAL A 232 -11.76 -21.51 5.22
CA VAL A 232 -11.72 -21.27 3.76
C VAL A 232 -10.32 -20.82 3.42
N MET A 233 -9.59 -21.61 2.67
CA MET A 233 -8.21 -21.32 2.28
C MET A 233 -8.04 -21.51 0.77
N ASP A 234 -7.22 -20.64 0.16
CA ASP A 234 -6.69 -20.84 -1.17
C ASP A 234 -5.16 -21.05 -1.08
N PRO A 235 -4.69 -22.31 -1.09
CA PRO A 235 -3.27 -22.62 -0.95
C PRO A 235 -2.47 -22.39 -2.22
N ARG A 236 -3.09 -21.91 -3.29
CA ARG A 236 -2.42 -21.77 -4.59
C ARG A 236 -1.38 -20.67 -4.56
N ILE A 237 -0.23 -20.98 -5.14
CA ILE A 237 0.75 -20.00 -5.60
C ILE A 237 0.61 -19.91 -7.12
N ASN A 238 0.24 -18.74 -7.63
CA ASN A 238 0.13 -18.47 -9.06
C ASN A 238 1.40 -17.76 -9.53
N ILE A 239 1.95 -18.18 -10.65
CA ILE A 239 3.23 -17.70 -11.17
C ILE A 239 3.08 -17.27 -12.62
N LEU A 240 3.59 -16.08 -12.93
CA LEU A 240 3.78 -15.57 -14.27
C LEU A 240 5.27 -15.26 -14.46
N GLN A 241 5.97 -16.05 -15.24
CA GLN A 241 7.37 -15.89 -15.57
C GLN A 241 7.53 -15.26 -16.95
N ALA A 242 8.33 -14.21 -17.06
CA ALA A 242 8.78 -13.66 -18.32
C ALA A 242 10.22 -14.11 -18.59
N ILE A 243 10.44 -14.62 -19.78
CA ILE A 243 11.71 -15.17 -20.26
C ILE A 243 12.13 -14.34 -21.47
N ASP A 244 13.39 -13.94 -21.53
CA ASP A 244 13.96 -13.28 -22.69
C ASP A 244 13.85 -14.20 -23.92
N ALA A 245 13.24 -13.69 -24.99
CA ALA A 245 12.95 -14.49 -26.18
C ALA A 245 14.19 -14.90 -26.96
N GLU A 246 15.31 -14.21 -26.78
CA GLU A 246 16.58 -14.48 -27.49
C GLU A 246 17.55 -15.29 -26.63
N MET A 247 17.67 -14.95 -25.34
CA MET A 247 18.67 -15.52 -24.43
C MET A 247 18.17 -16.71 -23.61
N ASP A 248 16.87 -17.02 -23.62
CA ASP A 248 16.21 -18.03 -22.78
C ASP A 248 16.50 -17.88 -21.28
N THR A 249 16.72 -16.63 -20.82
CA THR A 249 16.97 -16.30 -19.42
C THR A 249 15.73 -15.65 -18.80
N THR A 250 15.51 -15.87 -17.50
CA THR A 250 14.39 -15.23 -16.79
C THR A 250 14.62 -13.71 -16.66
N LEU A 251 13.72 -12.91 -17.21
CA LEU A 251 13.68 -11.46 -17.02
C LEU A 251 13.11 -11.11 -15.65
N GLY A 252 12.09 -11.84 -15.23
CA GLY A 252 11.46 -11.64 -13.93
C GLY A 252 10.27 -12.58 -13.74
N VAL A 253 9.77 -12.59 -12.50
CA VAL A 253 8.64 -13.41 -12.09
C VAL A 253 7.67 -12.55 -11.30
N PHE A 254 6.39 -12.64 -11.67
CA PHE A 254 5.29 -12.18 -10.85
C PHE A 254 4.62 -13.39 -10.22
N PHE A 255 4.50 -13.41 -8.90
CA PHE A 255 3.76 -14.45 -8.20
C PHE A 255 2.68 -13.86 -7.31
N ASN A 256 1.60 -14.59 -7.14
CA ASN A 256 0.51 -14.25 -6.24
C ASN A 256 0.24 -15.43 -5.31
N TRP A 257 0.24 -15.13 -4.03
CA TRP A 257 -0.03 -16.07 -2.96
C TRP A 257 -0.99 -15.44 -1.96
N SER A 258 -2.09 -16.14 -1.67
CA SER A 258 -3.08 -15.71 -0.68
C SER A 258 -2.53 -15.96 0.74
N ASN A 259 -1.96 -14.93 1.32
CA ASN A 259 -1.36 -14.96 2.65
C ASN A 259 -1.59 -13.62 3.36
N HIS A 260 -1.71 -13.69 4.69
CA HIS A 260 -1.70 -12.52 5.56
C HIS A 260 -0.33 -12.46 6.26
N PRO A 261 0.59 -11.59 5.85
CA PRO A 261 1.98 -11.60 6.33
C PRO A 261 2.11 -10.91 7.70
N GLU A 262 1.90 -11.67 8.76
CA GLU A 262 1.90 -11.22 10.17
C GLU A 262 2.91 -12.01 11.04
N THR A 263 4.06 -12.35 10.51
CA THR A 263 5.01 -13.23 11.20
C THR A 263 5.98 -12.52 12.14
N LEU A 264 6.16 -11.22 11.97
CA LEU A 264 7.05 -10.40 12.77
C LEU A 264 6.25 -9.28 13.46
N TRP A 265 6.17 -9.31 14.79
CA TRP A 265 5.54 -8.24 15.55
C TRP A 265 5.99 -8.26 17.02
#